data_41d2ab8fb1321823689c3a91efc57d4b
#
_entry.id   41d2ab8fb1321823689c3a91efc57d4b
#
_cell.length_a   1.000
_cell.length_b   1.000
_cell.length_c   1.000
_cell.angle_alpha   90.00
_cell.angle_beta   90.00
_cell.angle_gamma   90.00
#
_symmetry.space_group_name_H-M   'P 1'
#
loop_
_entity.id
_entity.type
_entity.pdbx_description
1 polymer ?
#
loop_
_entity_poly.entity_id
_entity_poly.type
_entity_poly.pdbx_seq_one_letter_code
_entity_poly.pdbx_strand_id
1 'polypeptide(L)'
;MLKGIDQRLSAEIVHVLMLMGHGDDLVICDVNHPAATIAAETTYGKLIDMAGCDIPTGAAAILSLMPLDTFVPAPVARMQAVVDRAEGRAVTIESLERFAFYEAAKRSFAIIRTADSGPYGCFILKKGVVDLPEL
;
A
#
# COMPACT_ATOMS: atom_id res chain seq x y z
N MET A 1 0.28 15.93 15.16
CA MET A 1 0.72 14.53 15.35
C MET A 1 -0.23 13.85 16.33
N LEU A 2 -0.60 12.58 16.08
CA LEU A 2 -1.52 11.82 16.93
C LEU A 2 -0.77 10.71 17.68
N LYS A 3 -1.22 10.38 18.88
CA LYS A 3 -0.67 9.25 19.64
C LYS A 3 -1.01 7.93 18.93
N GLY A 4 -0.06 6.99 18.86
CA GLY A 4 -0.27 5.67 18.28
C GLY A 4 -0.27 5.65 16.74
N ILE A 5 -0.08 6.78 16.06
CA ILE A 5 0.05 6.87 14.62
C ILE A 5 1.52 7.05 14.26
N ASP A 6 2.01 6.23 13.33
CA ASP A 6 3.37 6.37 12.81
C ASP A 6 3.54 7.76 12.19
N GLN A 7 4.58 8.48 12.61
CA GLN A 7 4.81 9.86 12.17
C GLN A 7 5.13 10.01 10.67
N ARG A 8 5.41 8.92 9.96
CA ARG A 8 5.56 8.89 8.50
C ARG A 8 4.24 8.97 7.76
N LEU A 9 3.13 8.67 8.44
CA LEU A 9 1.79 8.78 7.89
C LEU A 9 1.32 10.23 7.91
N SER A 10 1.20 10.83 6.73
CA SER A 10 0.61 12.16 6.61
C SER A 10 -0.90 12.14 6.89
N ALA A 11 -1.49 13.29 7.17
CA ALA A 11 -2.94 13.42 7.32
C ALA A 11 -3.67 12.94 6.06
N GLU A 12 -3.11 13.18 4.87
CA GLU A 12 -3.66 12.73 3.59
C GLU A 12 -3.66 11.21 3.47
N ILE A 13 -2.58 10.54 3.87
CA ILE A 13 -2.51 9.07 3.87
C ILE A 13 -3.57 8.51 4.81
N VAL A 14 -3.65 9.00 6.05
CA VAL A 14 -4.65 8.53 7.02
C VAL A 14 -6.07 8.76 6.50
N HIS A 15 -6.33 9.92 5.89
CA HIS A 15 -7.61 10.23 5.27
C HIS A 15 -7.99 9.21 4.19
N VAL A 16 -7.07 8.89 3.28
CA VAL A 16 -7.30 7.89 2.23
C VAL A 16 -7.57 6.51 2.82
N LEU A 17 -6.77 6.08 3.80
CA LEU A 17 -6.98 4.78 4.47
C LEU A 17 -8.36 4.68 5.14
N MET A 18 -8.86 5.80 5.68
CA MET A 18 -10.20 5.86 6.27
C MET A 18 -11.33 5.85 5.23
N LEU A 19 -11.09 6.42 4.04
CA LEU A 19 -12.07 6.39 2.94
C LEU A 19 -12.18 5.02 2.29
N MET A 20 -11.09 4.25 2.25
CA MET A 20 -11.06 2.94 1.61
C MET A 20 -11.96 1.94 2.33
N GLY A 21 -12.71 1.17 1.55
CA GLY A 21 -13.52 0.05 2.02
C GLY A 21 -12.84 -1.31 1.86
N HIS A 22 -13.48 -2.36 2.33
CA HIS A 22 -13.02 -3.74 2.13
C HIS A 22 -12.92 -4.06 0.63
N GLY A 23 -11.81 -4.63 0.22
CA GLY A 23 -11.54 -5.00 -1.17
C GLY A 23 -10.94 -3.87 -2.02
N ASP A 24 -10.86 -2.63 -1.51
CA ASP A 24 -10.15 -1.55 -2.20
C ASP A 24 -8.64 -1.81 -2.21
N ASP A 25 -8.00 -1.44 -3.32
CA ASP A 25 -6.57 -1.60 -3.52
C ASP A 25 -5.81 -0.30 -3.29
N LEU A 26 -4.70 -0.36 -2.58
CA LEU A 26 -3.74 0.71 -2.39
C LEU A 26 -2.41 0.34 -3.04
N VAL A 27 -1.92 1.16 -3.95
CA VAL A 27 -0.60 0.97 -4.56
C VAL A 27 0.46 1.70 -3.75
N ILE A 28 1.56 1.02 -3.44
CA ILE A 28 2.79 1.62 -2.93
C ILE A 28 3.91 1.37 -3.95
N CYS A 29 4.59 2.42 -4.39
CA CYS A 29 5.51 2.34 -5.49
C CYS A 29 6.83 3.07 -5.25
N ASP A 30 7.83 2.70 -6.08
CA ASP A 30 9.13 3.34 -6.15
C ASP A 30 9.08 4.65 -6.96
N VAL A 31 10.21 5.38 -7.02
CA VAL A 31 10.33 6.65 -7.74
C VAL A 31 10.30 6.50 -9.27
N ASN A 32 10.51 5.29 -9.79
CA ASN A 32 10.57 5.05 -11.24
C ASN A 32 9.20 4.70 -11.84
N HIS A 33 8.23 4.33 -11.00
CA HIS A 33 6.87 4.04 -11.43
C HIS A 33 6.21 5.30 -12.03
N PRO A 34 5.44 5.19 -13.13
CA PRO A 34 4.73 6.34 -13.71
C PRO A 34 3.54 6.76 -12.83
N ALA A 35 3.84 7.05 -11.57
CA ALA A 35 2.85 7.17 -10.50
C ALA A 35 1.88 8.32 -10.71
N ALA A 36 2.35 9.49 -11.15
CA ALA A 36 1.48 10.65 -11.38
C ALA A 36 0.46 10.40 -12.50
N THR A 37 0.91 9.79 -13.60
CA THR A 37 0.04 9.46 -14.73
C THR A 37 -1.03 8.44 -14.34
N ILE A 38 -0.63 7.39 -13.64
CA ILE A 38 -1.55 6.33 -13.22
C ILE A 38 -2.47 6.81 -12.09
N ALA A 39 -1.97 7.63 -11.16
CA ALA A 39 -2.77 8.18 -10.08
C ALA A 39 -3.97 9.01 -10.56
N ALA A 40 -3.84 9.68 -11.69
CA ALA A 40 -4.95 10.44 -12.28
C ALA A 40 -6.16 9.56 -12.67
N GLU A 41 -5.95 8.27 -12.88
CA GLU A 41 -7.00 7.31 -13.23
C GLU A 41 -7.55 6.55 -12.02
N THR A 42 -6.97 6.72 -10.84
CA THR A 42 -7.44 6.07 -9.59
C THR A 42 -8.70 6.76 -9.04
N THR A 43 -9.36 6.09 -8.10
CA THR A 43 -10.53 6.66 -7.41
C THR A 43 -10.20 7.98 -6.71
N TYR A 44 -9.06 8.06 -6.05
CA TYR A 44 -8.61 9.27 -5.36
C TYR A 44 -8.16 10.38 -6.33
N GLY A 45 -7.65 10.00 -7.51
CA GLY A 45 -7.40 10.88 -8.64
C GLY A 45 -6.12 11.72 -8.56
N LYS A 46 -5.30 11.58 -7.53
CA LYS A 46 -4.02 12.27 -7.39
C LYS A 46 -2.98 11.43 -6.69
N LEU A 47 -1.70 11.73 -6.99
CA LEU A 47 -0.57 11.09 -6.35
C LEU A 47 -0.40 11.56 -4.90
N ILE A 48 -0.08 10.62 -4.00
CA ILE A 48 0.31 10.90 -2.62
C ILE A 48 1.80 10.58 -2.49
N ASP A 49 2.58 11.54 -1.99
CA ASP A 49 4.00 11.34 -1.71
C ASP A 49 4.22 10.91 -0.25
N MET A 50 5.07 9.91 -0.08
CA MET A 50 5.59 9.44 1.20
C MET A 50 7.13 9.49 1.14
N ALA A 51 7.65 10.71 0.97
CA ALA A 51 9.08 10.93 0.85
C ALA A 51 9.83 10.57 2.15
N GLY A 52 11.06 10.08 2.00
CA GLY A 52 11.95 9.81 3.13
C GLY A 52 11.96 8.38 3.64
N CYS A 53 11.25 7.44 3.00
CA CYS A 53 11.34 6.02 3.33
C CYS A 53 11.32 5.14 2.08
N ASP A 54 11.84 3.93 2.22
CA ASP A 54 11.71 2.87 1.22
C ASP A 54 10.32 2.21 1.29
N ILE A 55 10.01 1.36 0.32
CA ILE A 55 8.73 0.67 0.25
C ILE A 55 8.44 -0.21 1.48
N PRO A 56 9.36 -1.06 1.97
CA PRO A 56 9.09 -1.87 3.16
C PRO A 56 8.78 -1.03 4.40
N THR A 57 9.49 0.07 4.59
CA THR A 57 9.27 0.98 5.73
C THR A 57 7.92 1.71 5.61
N GLY A 58 7.60 2.21 4.42
CA GLY A 58 6.31 2.85 4.16
C GLY A 58 5.14 1.88 4.30
N ALA A 59 5.29 0.65 3.79
CA ALA A 59 4.29 -0.40 3.93
C ALA A 59 4.06 -0.77 5.40
N ALA A 60 5.12 -0.90 6.21
CA ALA A 60 4.98 -1.18 7.64
C ALA A 60 4.17 -0.09 8.36
N ALA A 61 4.41 1.19 8.04
CA ALA A 61 3.66 2.30 8.60
C ALA A 61 2.16 2.23 8.19
N ILE A 62 1.87 2.00 6.92
CA ILE A 62 0.49 1.86 6.41
C ILE A 62 -0.22 0.67 7.07
N LEU A 63 0.44 -0.48 7.12
CA LEU A 63 -0.13 -1.72 7.65
C LEU A 63 -0.26 -1.72 9.18
N SER A 64 0.31 -0.73 9.87
CA SER A 64 -0.01 -0.51 11.29
C SER A 64 -1.46 -0.04 11.51
N LEU A 65 -2.11 0.47 10.47
CA LEU A 65 -3.49 0.96 10.52
C LEU A 65 -4.44 0.17 9.61
N MET A 66 -3.95 -0.35 8.48
CA MET A 66 -4.77 -0.97 7.45
C MET A 66 -4.65 -2.51 7.50
N PRO A 67 -5.74 -3.24 7.76
CA PRO A 67 -5.73 -4.70 7.64
C PRO A 67 -5.62 -5.11 6.16
N LEU A 68 -4.98 -6.25 5.89
CA LEU A 68 -4.89 -6.83 4.56
C LEU A 68 -5.95 -7.92 4.35
N ASP A 69 -6.46 -7.99 3.15
CA ASP A 69 -7.18 -9.14 2.63
C ASP A 69 -6.19 -10.28 2.29
N THR A 70 -6.71 -11.45 1.91
CA THR A 70 -5.92 -12.69 1.78
C THR A 70 -4.92 -12.73 0.64
N PHE A 71 -4.96 -11.81 -0.32
CA PHE A 71 -4.08 -11.81 -1.49
C PHE A 71 -3.37 -10.46 -1.69
N VAL A 72 -2.04 -10.49 -1.75
CA VAL A 72 -1.20 -9.33 -2.09
C VAL A 72 -0.29 -9.71 -3.27
N PRO A 73 -0.43 -9.06 -4.45
CA PRO A 73 0.48 -9.33 -5.57
C PRO A 73 1.82 -8.63 -5.41
N ALA A 74 2.93 -9.32 -5.46
CA ALA A 74 4.27 -8.92 -5.91
C ALA A 74 5.48 -9.59 -5.21
N PRO A 75 6.69 -9.61 -5.80
CA PRO A 75 7.83 -10.30 -5.19
C PRO A 75 8.71 -9.37 -4.36
N VAL A 76 9.07 -9.71 -3.17
CA VAL A 76 10.38 -9.48 -2.54
C VAL A 76 10.40 -9.98 -1.07
N ALA A 77 11.45 -10.67 -0.66
CA ALA A 77 11.59 -11.26 0.67
C ALA A 77 11.45 -10.25 1.84
N ARG A 78 11.88 -9.00 1.65
CA ARG A 78 11.72 -7.94 2.67
C ARG A 78 10.25 -7.56 2.89
N MET A 79 9.47 -7.51 1.83
CA MET A 79 8.05 -7.20 1.91
C MET A 79 7.26 -8.34 2.53
N GLN A 80 7.62 -9.60 2.25
CA GLN A 80 7.02 -10.77 2.89
C GLN A 80 7.10 -10.67 4.42
N ALA A 81 8.26 -10.32 4.96
CA ALA A 81 8.44 -10.16 6.40
C ALA A 81 7.59 -9.02 6.98
N VAL A 82 7.39 -7.94 6.24
CA VAL A 82 6.55 -6.80 6.65
C VAL A 82 5.08 -7.22 6.73
N VAL A 83 4.54 -7.83 5.68
CA VAL A 83 3.11 -8.21 5.64
C VAL A 83 2.80 -9.32 6.64
N ASP A 84 3.66 -10.31 6.77
CA ASP A 84 3.48 -11.42 7.72
C ASP A 84 3.46 -10.89 9.16
N ARG A 85 4.33 -9.95 9.48
CA ARG A 85 4.37 -9.32 10.80
C ARG A 85 3.13 -8.47 11.07
N ALA A 86 2.71 -7.68 10.09
CA ALA A 86 1.55 -6.80 10.23
C ALA A 86 0.26 -7.60 10.47
N GLU A 87 0.09 -8.71 9.77
CA GLU A 87 -1.10 -9.55 9.87
C GLU A 87 -1.01 -10.62 10.97
N GLY A 88 0.19 -10.89 11.52
CA GLY A 88 0.40 -11.96 12.51
C GLY A 88 0.23 -13.36 11.92
N ARG A 89 0.30 -13.51 10.60
CA ARG A 89 0.17 -14.78 9.87
C ARG A 89 0.96 -14.73 8.57
N ALA A 90 1.21 -15.89 7.96
CA ALA A 90 1.77 -15.94 6.61
C ALA A 90 0.76 -15.39 5.60
N VAL A 91 1.19 -14.44 4.78
CA VAL A 91 0.40 -13.83 3.72
C VAL A 91 0.97 -14.24 2.36
N THR A 92 0.13 -14.72 1.46
CA THR A 92 0.56 -15.07 0.11
C THR A 92 0.77 -13.82 -0.71
N ILE A 93 1.98 -13.65 -1.27
CA ILE A 93 2.32 -12.59 -2.22
C ILE A 93 2.38 -13.21 -3.62
N GLU A 94 1.61 -12.67 -4.55
CA GLU A 94 1.61 -13.08 -5.95
C GLU A 94 2.38 -12.08 -6.82
N SER A 95 2.99 -12.58 -7.90
CA SER A 95 3.65 -11.73 -8.89
C SER A 95 2.69 -11.32 -10.01
N LEU A 96 2.73 -10.05 -10.39
CA LEU A 96 2.08 -9.56 -11.58
C LEU A 96 3.11 -9.13 -12.64
N GLU A 97 2.80 -9.43 -13.90
CA GLU A 97 3.53 -8.86 -15.02
C GLU A 97 3.36 -7.33 -15.05
N ARG A 98 4.40 -6.60 -15.51
CA ARG A 98 4.46 -5.13 -15.43
C ARG A 98 3.22 -4.41 -15.99
N PHE A 99 2.76 -4.80 -17.17
CA PHE A 99 1.59 -4.15 -17.79
C PHE A 99 0.29 -4.50 -17.08
N ALA A 100 0.15 -5.74 -16.61
CA ALA A 100 -0.97 -6.14 -15.76
C ALA A 100 -0.99 -5.36 -14.44
N PHE A 101 0.19 -5.09 -13.86
CA PHE A 101 0.32 -4.24 -12.69
C PHE A 101 -0.15 -2.81 -12.96
N TYR A 102 0.25 -2.20 -14.09
CA TYR A 102 -0.19 -0.85 -14.44
C TYR A 102 -1.70 -0.77 -14.60
N GLU A 103 -2.32 -1.74 -15.24
CA GLU A 103 -3.77 -1.78 -15.39
C GLU A 103 -4.49 -1.98 -14.05
N ALA A 104 -3.96 -2.82 -13.18
CA ALA A 104 -4.49 -2.98 -11.82
C ALA A 104 -4.31 -1.69 -10.99
N ALA A 105 -3.16 -1.03 -11.10
CA ALA A 105 -2.87 0.22 -10.41
C ALA A 105 -3.83 1.34 -10.81
N LYS A 106 -4.21 1.45 -12.08
CA LYS A 106 -5.21 2.42 -12.56
C LYS A 106 -6.59 2.21 -11.92
N ARG A 107 -6.94 0.97 -11.59
CA ARG A 107 -8.20 0.62 -10.93
C ARG A 107 -8.13 0.68 -9.41
N SER A 108 -6.97 0.99 -8.85
CA SER A 108 -6.81 1.09 -7.40
C SER A 108 -7.51 2.32 -6.83
N PHE A 109 -7.67 2.34 -5.51
CA PHE A 109 -8.23 3.51 -4.82
C PHE A 109 -7.26 4.69 -4.85
N ALA A 110 -5.98 4.45 -4.54
CA ALA A 110 -4.94 5.48 -4.51
C ALA A 110 -3.54 4.90 -4.74
N ILE A 111 -2.60 5.79 -5.07
CA ILE A 111 -1.17 5.47 -5.21
C ILE A 111 -0.36 6.32 -4.25
N ILE A 112 0.52 5.68 -3.49
CA ILE A 112 1.51 6.30 -2.62
C ILE A 112 2.89 6.05 -3.20
N ARG A 113 3.64 7.11 -3.52
CA ARG A 113 5.03 7.04 -3.98
C ARG A 113 5.98 7.25 -2.81
N THR A 114 6.88 6.30 -2.63
CA THR A 114 7.97 6.37 -1.64
C THR A 114 9.23 7.01 -2.25
N ALA A 115 10.29 7.11 -1.46
CA ALA A 115 11.63 7.50 -1.91
C ALA A 115 12.47 6.29 -2.36
N ASP A 116 11.90 5.10 -2.47
CA ASP A 116 12.62 3.90 -2.91
C ASP A 116 13.11 4.06 -4.34
N SER A 117 14.41 3.85 -4.56
CA SER A 117 15.05 3.93 -5.89
C SER A 117 15.32 2.55 -6.52
N GLY A 118 14.97 1.47 -5.83
CA GLY A 118 15.11 0.11 -6.34
C GLY A 118 14.17 -0.17 -7.52
N PRO A 119 14.62 -0.92 -8.52
CA PRO A 119 13.77 -1.27 -9.65
C PRO A 119 12.74 -2.34 -9.26
N TYR A 120 11.54 -2.24 -9.84
CA TYR A 120 10.47 -3.26 -9.72
C TYR A 120 9.98 -3.52 -8.29
N GLY A 121 9.98 -2.51 -7.44
CA GLY A 121 9.60 -2.63 -6.03
C GLY A 121 8.14 -2.32 -5.71
N CYS A 122 7.26 -2.13 -6.71
CA CYS A 122 5.88 -1.70 -6.48
C CYS A 122 4.97 -2.82 -6.00
N PHE A 123 4.02 -2.48 -5.11
CA PHE A 123 3.06 -3.42 -4.51
C PHE A 123 1.64 -2.89 -4.58
N ILE A 124 0.67 -3.81 -4.64
CA ILE A 124 -0.74 -3.54 -4.44
C ILE A 124 -1.17 -4.21 -3.14
N LEU A 125 -1.69 -3.42 -2.23
CA LEU A 125 -2.19 -3.85 -0.92
C LEU A 125 -3.72 -3.80 -0.95
N LYS A 126 -4.38 -4.94 -0.83
CA LYS A 126 -5.83 -5.01 -0.76
C LYS A 126 -6.31 -4.85 0.68
N LYS A 127 -7.17 -3.87 0.93
CA LYS A 127 -7.72 -3.63 2.26
C LYS A 127 -8.67 -4.74 2.68
N GLY A 128 -8.40 -5.33 3.85
CA GLY A 128 -9.26 -6.29 4.51
C GLY A 128 -10.23 -5.64 5.49
N VAL A 129 -10.71 -6.45 6.42
CA VAL A 129 -11.57 -6.03 7.53
C VAL A 129 -10.87 -6.23 8.86
N VAL A 130 -11.23 -5.43 9.85
CA VAL A 130 -10.78 -5.63 11.22
C VAL A 130 -11.85 -6.45 11.94
N ASP A 131 -11.48 -7.64 12.43
CA ASP A 131 -12.32 -8.42 13.31
C ASP A 131 -12.29 -7.74 14.70
N LEU A 132 -13.36 -7.04 15.03
CA LEU A 132 -13.53 -6.51 16.37
C LEU A 132 -14.06 -7.62 17.28
N PRO A 133 -13.51 -7.75 18.51
CA PRO A 133 -14.12 -8.64 19.48
C PRO A 133 -15.58 -8.22 19.74
N GLU A 134 -16.45 -9.18 19.93
CA GLU A 134 -17.85 -8.90 20.30
C GLU A 134 -17.87 -8.01 21.55
N LEU A 135 -18.59 -6.92 21.44
CA LEU A 135 -18.74 -5.96 22.53
C LEU A 135 -19.66 -6.51 23.62
#